data_d76fc598a031dea2b206b596144e95f0
#
_entry.id   d76fc598a031dea2b206b596144e95f0
#
_cell.length_a   1.000
_cell.length_b   1.000
_cell.length_c   1.000
_cell.angle_alpha   90.00
_cell.angle_beta   90.00
_cell.angle_gamma   90.00
#
_symmetry.space_group_name_H-M   'P 1'
#
loop_
_entity.id
_entity.type
_entity.pdbx_description
1 polymer ?
#
loop_
_entity_poly.entity_id
_entity_poly.type
_entity_poly.pdbx_seq_one_letter_code
_entity_poly.pdbx_strand_id
1 'polypeptide(L)'
;MVLPAEIVTAAETADLDAVRAWLDGKPDGGRACINEHDEYGCTLLIACSLSANHPDRRVALARLLLERGADVNRCASDSHNDHLGRISPLHCASSDFFPSRDMLDLLLAAGGNVKAKTSGGAGYIETPLGRQLRTVRSMNYVYGPGGDFPSKVAALLRAGSELDDICVRAVSGASYMSAENLLRQFHQFINSIPGTNPTVIAGANEKCIEAGRMIQGVRAAGSWKAYIRRPHKDVCAVRGLVTKGFLAPPGGGSKYERAIAFVVKQGDNGIVWKVLSYWRADN
;
A
#
# COMPACT_ATOMS: atom_id res chain seq x y z
N MET A 1 -3.79 19.03 -25.07
CA MET A 1 -3.77 20.36 -24.38
C MET A 1 -2.85 20.19 -23.20
N VAL A 2 -1.99 21.18 -22.89
CA VAL A 2 -1.14 21.12 -21.68
C VAL A 2 -1.91 21.75 -20.54
N LEU A 3 -1.84 21.15 -19.35
CA LEU A 3 -2.45 21.70 -18.13
C LEU A 3 -1.82 23.06 -17.77
N PRO A 4 -2.61 24.07 -17.38
CA PRO A 4 -2.08 25.33 -16.88
C PRO A 4 -1.27 25.15 -15.60
N ALA A 5 -0.10 25.79 -15.49
CA ALA A 5 0.79 25.65 -14.34
C ALA A 5 0.13 26.03 -13.01
N GLU A 6 -0.74 27.03 -13.00
CA GLU A 6 -1.49 27.45 -11.80
C GLU A 6 -2.41 26.35 -11.28
N ILE A 7 -3.00 25.53 -12.15
CA ILE A 7 -3.90 24.44 -11.75
C ILE A 7 -3.11 23.23 -11.26
N VAL A 8 -1.95 22.98 -11.87
CA VAL A 8 -1.03 21.95 -11.36
C VAL A 8 -0.54 22.31 -9.96
N THR A 9 -0.12 23.57 -9.75
CA THR A 9 0.27 24.08 -8.43
C THR A 9 -0.89 23.99 -7.41
N ALA A 10 -2.12 24.30 -7.83
CA ALA A 10 -3.30 24.11 -6.99
C ALA A 10 -3.51 22.65 -6.59
N ALA A 11 -3.30 21.70 -7.52
CA ALA A 11 -3.37 20.27 -7.22
C ALA A 11 -2.23 19.81 -6.28
N GLU A 12 -1.01 20.32 -6.46
CA GLU A 12 0.14 20.05 -5.60
C GLU A 12 -0.04 20.59 -4.17
N THR A 13 -0.71 21.72 -4.02
CA THR A 13 -0.99 22.34 -2.73
C THR A 13 -2.31 21.87 -2.11
N ALA A 14 -3.06 21.02 -2.79
CA ALA A 14 -4.38 20.53 -2.42
C ALA A 14 -5.42 21.64 -2.27
N ASP A 15 -5.37 22.66 -3.14
CA ASP A 15 -6.39 23.70 -3.25
C ASP A 15 -7.59 23.14 -4.03
N LEU A 16 -8.49 22.50 -3.27
CA LEU A 16 -9.69 21.86 -3.79
C LEU A 16 -10.61 22.85 -4.51
N ASP A 17 -10.71 24.07 -3.99
CA ASP A 17 -11.65 25.07 -4.50
C ASP A 17 -11.17 25.65 -5.82
N ALA A 18 -9.87 25.94 -5.94
CA ALA A 18 -9.27 26.38 -7.19
C ALA A 18 -9.41 25.31 -8.31
N VAL A 19 -9.09 24.04 -8.00
CA VAL A 19 -9.23 22.97 -8.98
C VAL A 19 -10.69 22.74 -9.37
N ARG A 20 -11.61 22.76 -8.41
CA ARG A 20 -13.05 22.64 -8.65
C ARG A 20 -13.56 23.77 -9.55
N ALA A 21 -13.25 25.02 -9.22
CA ALA A 21 -13.66 26.18 -10.00
C ALA A 21 -13.14 26.12 -11.43
N TRP A 22 -11.90 25.66 -11.62
CA TRP A 22 -11.33 25.48 -12.96
C TRP A 22 -12.06 24.39 -13.77
N LEU A 23 -12.37 23.24 -13.14
CA LEU A 23 -13.12 22.16 -13.79
C LEU A 23 -14.55 22.62 -14.13
N ASP A 24 -15.24 23.30 -13.20
CA ASP A 24 -16.62 23.79 -13.39
C ASP A 24 -16.71 24.89 -14.45
N GLY A 25 -15.64 25.64 -14.67
CA GLY A 25 -15.52 26.62 -15.76
C GLY A 25 -15.36 26.01 -17.17
N LYS A 26 -15.24 24.69 -17.29
CA LYS A 26 -15.16 23.99 -18.60
C LYS A 26 -16.55 23.53 -19.03
N PRO A 27 -16.84 23.55 -20.35
CA PRO A 27 -18.18 23.20 -20.88
C PRO A 27 -18.64 21.77 -20.50
N ASP A 28 -17.69 20.84 -20.33
CA ASP A 28 -17.91 19.44 -20.03
C ASP A 28 -17.58 19.08 -18.56
N GLY A 29 -17.41 20.08 -17.69
CA GLY A 29 -16.97 19.90 -16.32
C GLY A 29 -15.53 19.39 -16.20
N GLY A 30 -14.70 19.66 -17.22
CA GLY A 30 -13.28 19.31 -17.25
C GLY A 30 -12.96 17.89 -17.74
N ARG A 31 -13.95 17.10 -18.15
CA ARG A 31 -13.75 15.69 -18.55
C ARG A 31 -12.76 15.52 -19.69
N ALA A 32 -12.76 16.42 -20.67
CA ALA A 32 -11.86 16.36 -21.82
C ALA A 32 -10.39 16.62 -21.45
N CYS A 33 -10.12 17.39 -20.38
CA CYS A 33 -8.77 17.80 -20.02
C CYS A 33 -8.25 17.20 -18.71
N ILE A 34 -9.08 16.47 -17.95
CA ILE A 34 -8.70 15.96 -16.62
C ILE A 34 -7.53 14.96 -16.65
N ASN A 35 -7.33 14.29 -17.77
CA ASN A 35 -6.26 13.31 -17.99
C ASN A 35 -5.10 13.86 -18.84
N GLU A 36 -5.11 15.18 -19.13
CA GLU A 36 -3.99 15.83 -19.80
C GLU A 36 -2.78 15.93 -18.87
N HIS A 37 -1.61 16.10 -19.49
CA HIS A 37 -0.36 16.26 -18.78
C HIS A 37 0.03 17.74 -18.70
N ASP A 38 0.74 18.09 -17.65
CA ASP A 38 1.46 19.36 -17.56
C ASP A 38 2.76 19.34 -18.41
N GLU A 39 3.53 20.41 -18.32
CA GLU A 39 4.83 20.50 -18.99
C GLU A 39 5.86 19.47 -18.49
N TYR A 40 5.67 18.91 -17.30
CA TYR A 40 6.53 17.88 -16.69
C TYR A 40 6.00 16.46 -16.91
N GLY A 41 4.91 16.31 -17.64
CA GLY A 41 4.30 15.02 -17.93
C GLY A 41 3.41 14.47 -16.82
N CYS A 42 3.04 15.26 -15.82
CA CYS A 42 2.16 14.84 -14.72
C CYS A 42 0.69 15.14 -14.99
N THR A 43 -0.21 14.26 -14.57
CA THR A 43 -1.66 14.56 -14.51
C THR A 43 -2.01 15.21 -13.18
N LEU A 44 -3.20 15.85 -13.09
CA LEU A 44 -3.68 16.42 -11.82
C LEU A 44 -3.75 15.37 -10.69
N LEU A 45 -4.13 14.14 -11.01
CA LEU A 45 -4.19 13.06 -10.03
C LEU A 45 -2.80 12.63 -9.55
N ILE A 46 -1.78 12.64 -10.42
CA ILE A 46 -0.39 12.42 -10.03
C ILE A 46 0.10 13.57 -9.15
N ALA A 47 -0.09 14.82 -9.58
CA ALA A 47 0.31 16.01 -8.83
C ALA A 47 -0.29 16.02 -7.41
N CYS A 48 -1.59 15.73 -7.31
CA CYS A 48 -2.28 15.55 -6.02
C CYS A 48 -1.67 14.44 -5.17
N SER A 49 -1.16 13.37 -5.79
CA SER A 49 -0.59 12.21 -5.09
C SER A 49 0.89 12.33 -4.74
N LEU A 50 1.59 13.36 -5.20
CA LEU A 50 3.06 13.52 -5.04
C LEU A 50 3.48 14.25 -3.77
N SER A 51 2.59 14.85 -2.99
CA SER A 51 2.97 15.68 -1.84
C SER A 51 2.45 15.13 -0.50
N ALA A 52 3.18 15.40 0.58
CA ALA A 52 2.85 14.96 1.94
C ALA A 52 1.98 15.97 2.71
N ASN A 53 1.85 17.20 2.22
CA ASN A 53 1.13 18.26 2.92
C ASN A 53 -0.39 18.08 2.84
N HIS A 54 -1.12 18.32 3.92
CA HIS A 54 -2.58 18.30 3.99
C HIS A 54 -3.24 16.99 3.50
N PRO A 55 -2.98 15.83 4.12
CA PRO A 55 -3.43 14.52 3.62
C PRO A 55 -4.95 14.46 3.37
N ASP A 56 -5.77 15.00 4.28
CA ASP A 56 -7.23 14.97 4.15
C ASP A 56 -7.74 15.76 2.93
N ARG A 57 -7.16 16.95 2.70
CA ARG A 57 -7.52 17.79 1.53
C ARG A 57 -7.11 17.09 0.23
N ARG A 58 -5.98 16.38 0.22
CA ARG A 58 -5.53 15.62 -0.96
C ARG A 58 -6.44 14.46 -1.29
N VAL A 59 -6.86 13.72 -0.26
CA VAL A 59 -7.83 12.63 -0.45
C VAL A 59 -9.15 13.19 -0.99
N ALA A 60 -9.62 14.34 -0.48
CA ALA A 60 -10.80 15.00 -0.98
C ALA A 60 -10.64 15.47 -2.44
N LEU A 61 -9.48 16.05 -2.78
CA LEU A 61 -9.17 16.45 -4.16
C LEU A 61 -9.07 15.25 -5.10
N ALA A 62 -8.36 14.19 -4.70
CA ALA A 62 -8.27 12.97 -5.49
C ALA A 62 -9.65 12.35 -5.75
N ARG A 63 -10.53 12.36 -4.74
CA ARG A 63 -11.92 11.91 -4.89
C ARG A 63 -12.68 12.76 -5.91
N LEU A 64 -12.58 14.09 -5.84
CA LEU A 64 -13.17 14.98 -6.83
C LEU A 64 -12.67 14.66 -8.25
N LEU A 65 -11.36 14.51 -8.43
CA LEU A 65 -10.76 14.20 -9.72
C LEU A 65 -11.27 12.85 -10.28
N LEU A 66 -11.34 11.82 -9.45
CA LEU A 66 -11.86 10.50 -9.84
C LEU A 66 -13.36 10.56 -10.19
N GLU A 67 -14.18 11.29 -9.44
CA GLU A 67 -15.60 11.52 -9.73
C GLU A 67 -15.81 12.26 -11.05
N ARG A 68 -14.87 13.13 -11.43
CA ARG A 68 -14.88 13.85 -12.70
C ARG A 68 -14.31 13.04 -13.88
N GLY A 69 -13.82 11.82 -13.64
CA GLY A 69 -13.35 10.89 -14.68
C GLY A 69 -11.83 10.87 -14.88
N ALA A 70 -11.06 11.28 -13.87
CA ALA A 70 -9.62 11.04 -13.89
C ALA A 70 -9.33 9.55 -13.97
N ASP A 71 -8.44 9.18 -14.91
CA ASP A 71 -7.98 7.79 -15.04
C ASP A 71 -6.96 7.49 -13.94
N VAL A 72 -7.35 6.62 -13.00
CA VAL A 72 -6.51 6.18 -11.86
C VAL A 72 -5.21 5.52 -12.31
N ASN A 73 -5.14 5.01 -13.54
CA ASN A 73 -3.98 4.32 -14.10
C ASN A 73 -3.19 5.17 -15.11
N ARG A 74 -3.60 6.42 -15.33
CA ARG A 74 -2.87 7.33 -16.22
C ARG A 74 -1.50 7.61 -15.64
N CYS A 75 -0.46 7.14 -16.33
CA CYS A 75 0.93 7.35 -15.93
C CYS A 75 1.43 8.73 -16.37
N ALA A 76 2.46 9.21 -15.67
CA ALA A 76 3.25 10.33 -16.16
C ALA A 76 3.83 10.02 -17.55
N SER A 77 4.00 11.05 -18.40
CA SER A 77 4.60 10.88 -19.71
C SER A 77 6.13 10.80 -19.60
N ASP A 78 6.75 10.03 -20.51
CA ASP A 78 8.20 9.87 -20.55
C ASP A 78 8.94 11.11 -21.11
N SER A 79 8.21 12.13 -21.55
CA SER A 79 8.77 13.15 -22.47
C SER A 79 9.60 14.24 -21.81
N HIS A 80 9.55 14.45 -20.49
CA HIS A 80 10.22 15.62 -19.88
C HIS A 80 10.88 15.36 -18.52
N ASN A 81 10.76 14.17 -17.94
CA ASN A 81 11.29 13.93 -16.60
C ASN A 81 11.85 12.51 -16.46
N ASP A 82 13.10 12.30 -16.87
CA ASP A 82 13.85 11.04 -16.70
C ASP A 82 13.87 10.55 -15.25
N HIS A 83 13.53 11.43 -14.29
CA HIS A 83 13.55 11.11 -12.87
C HIS A 83 12.28 10.42 -12.38
N LEU A 84 11.12 10.66 -13.00
CA LEU A 84 9.84 10.07 -12.58
C LEU A 84 9.55 8.76 -13.33
N GLY A 85 9.96 8.64 -14.59
CA GLY A 85 9.55 7.54 -15.45
C GLY A 85 8.02 7.48 -15.57
N ARG A 86 7.46 6.41 -16.09
CA ARG A 86 6.00 6.21 -16.20
C ARG A 86 5.37 5.88 -14.84
N ILE A 87 5.45 6.83 -13.91
CA ILE A 87 4.85 6.68 -12.58
C ILE A 87 3.34 6.84 -12.65
N SER A 88 2.57 6.00 -11.96
CA SER A 88 1.12 6.16 -11.79
C SER A 88 0.79 6.80 -10.44
N PRO A 89 -0.44 7.32 -10.25
CA PRO A 89 -0.89 7.80 -8.95
C PRO A 89 -0.70 6.78 -7.82
N LEU A 90 -0.92 5.50 -8.10
CA LEU A 90 -0.75 4.43 -7.12
C LEU A 90 0.72 4.25 -6.69
N HIS A 91 1.69 4.42 -7.59
CA HIS A 91 3.10 4.44 -7.22
C HIS A 91 3.43 5.61 -6.29
N CYS A 92 2.84 6.80 -6.55
CA CYS A 92 3.02 7.97 -5.70
C CYS A 92 2.50 7.70 -4.29
N ALA A 93 1.26 7.25 -4.17
CA ALA A 93 0.62 6.94 -2.89
C ALA A 93 1.29 5.78 -2.13
N SER A 94 1.95 4.86 -2.84
CA SER A 94 2.70 3.76 -2.24
C SER A 94 4.04 4.19 -1.66
N SER A 95 4.54 5.37 -1.99
CA SER A 95 5.83 5.80 -1.45
C SER A 95 5.69 6.17 0.03
N ASP A 96 6.79 6.02 0.79
CA ASP A 96 6.83 6.33 2.22
C ASP A 96 6.88 7.85 2.50
N PHE A 97 6.99 8.67 1.44
CA PHE A 97 6.85 10.12 1.51
C PHE A 97 5.44 10.56 1.96
N PHE A 98 4.46 9.66 1.87
CA PHE A 98 3.06 9.94 2.21
C PHE A 98 2.65 9.13 3.43
N PRO A 99 2.48 9.74 4.61
CA PRO A 99 2.14 9.03 5.82
C PRO A 99 0.73 8.43 5.79
N SER A 100 -0.19 9.01 5.01
CA SER A 100 -1.58 8.56 5.00
C SER A 100 -1.81 7.36 4.08
N ARG A 101 -2.46 6.34 4.62
CA ARG A 101 -2.96 5.19 3.89
C ARG A 101 -4.21 5.49 3.07
N ASP A 102 -4.98 6.52 3.45
CA ASP A 102 -6.30 6.81 2.86
C ASP A 102 -6.24 7.08 1.37
N MET A 103 -5.18 7.77 0.90
CA MET A 103 -4.93 7.97 -0.52
C MET A 103 -4.72 6.64 -1.25
N LEU A 104 -3.93 5.75 -0.67
CA LEU A 104 -3.68 4.41 -1.24
C LEU A 104 -4.97 3.62 -1.34
N ASP A 105 -5.77 3.58 -0.28
CA ASP A 105 -7.05 2.87 -0.24
C ASP A 105 -8.05 3.46 -1.26
N LEU A 106 -8.10 4.78 -1.40
CA LEU A 106 -8.94 5.45 -2.41
C LEU A 106 -8.55 5.03 -3.83
N LEU A 107 -7.27 5.07 -4.17
CA LEU A 107 -6.79 4.70 -5.50
C LEU A 107 -6.96 3.21 -5.79
N LEU A 108 -6.76 2.34 -4.79
CA LEU A 108 -7.04 0.91 -4.92
C LEU A 108 -8.53 0.63 -5.14
N ALA A 109 -9.41 1.32 -4.40
CA ALA A 109 -10.87 1.22 -4.59
C ALA A 109 -11.32 1.71 -5.98
N ALA A 110 -10.63 2.69 -6.55
CA ALA A 110 -10.85 3.18 -7.91
C ALA A 110 -10.28 2.27 -9.01
N GLY A 111 -9.67 1.14 -8.67
CA GLY A 111 -9.10 0.18 -9.63
C GLY A 111 -7.64 0.46 -10.03
N GLY A 112 -6.88 1.08 -9.15
CA GLY A 112 -5.43 1.30 -9.35
C GLY A 112 -4.69 -0.02 -9.59
N ASN A 113 -3.86 -0.08 -10.63
CA ASN A 113 -3.16 -1.28 -11.06
C ASN A 113 -1.93 -1.55 -10.19
N VAL A 114 -2.02 -2.51 -9.27
CA VAL A 114 -0.93 -2.93 -8.36
C VAL A 114 0.23 -3.63 -9.07
N LYS A 115 0.05 -4.04 -10.33
CA LYS A 115 1.08 -4.71 -11.15
C LYS A 115 1.74 -3.77 -12.16
N ALA A 116 1.29 -2.52 -12.24
CA ALA A 116 1.92 -1.53 -13.12
C ALA A 116 3.39 -1.38 -12.75
N LYS A 117 4.25 -1.24 -13.76
CA LYS A 117 5.69 -0.99 -13.58
C LYS A 117 6.05 0.39 -14.12
N THR A 118 6.92 1.09 -13.40
CA THR A 118 7.52 2.33 -13.88
C THR A 118 8.45 2.07 -15.07
N SER A 119 8.84 3.09 -15.82
CA SER A 119 9.73 2.96 -16.99
C SER A 119 11.23 3.13 -16.69
N GLY A 120 11.62 3.10 -15.42
CA GLY A 120 13.02 3.17 -15.02
C GLY A 120 13.52 4.55 -14.61
N GLY A 121 12.65 5.49 -14.36
CA GLY A 121 13.01 6.76 -13.74
C GLY A 121 13.83 6.51 -12.45
N ALA A 122 14.83 7.33 -12.18
CA ALA A 122 15.77 7.16 -11.08
C ALA A 122 16.54 5.80 -11.09
N GLY A 123 16.61 5.12 -12.25
CA GLY A 123 17.35 3.85 -12.43
C GLY A 123 16.65 2.61 -11.87
N TYR A 124 15.36 2.68 -11.57
CA TYR A 124 14.57 1.54 -11.10
C TYR A 124 13.28 1.38 -11.90
N ILE A 125 12.98 0.14 -12.27
CA ILE A 125 11.66 -0.30 -12.76
C ILE A 125 11.00 -0.99 -11.58
N GLU A 126 9.87 -0.48 -11.11
CA GLU A 126 9.26 -0.98 -9.88
C GLU A 126 7.72 -0.98 -9.96
N THR A 127 7.13 -1.93 -9.23
CA THR A 127 5.68 -1.94 -8.95
C THR A 127 5.35 -1.03 -7.76
N PRO A 128 4.07 -0.72 -7.50
CA PRO A 128 3.68 0.01 -6.28
C PRO A 128 4.22 -0.64 -5.00
N LEU A 129 4.20 -1.98 -4.87
CA LEU A 129 4.80 -2.68 -3.72
C LEU A 129 6.33 -2.52 -3.70
N GLY A 130 6.99 -2.66 -4.86
CA GLY A 130 8.43 -2.45 -4.97
C GLY A 130 8.84 -1.04 -4.55
N ARG A 131 8.07 -0.02 -4.98
CA ARG A 131 8.28 1.37 -4.57
C ARG A 131 8.09 1.56 -3.07
N GLN A 132 7.03 1.01 -2.47
CA GLN A 132 6.82 1.06 -1.02
C GLN A 132 8.02 0.49 -0.26
N LEU A 133 8.49 -0.69 -0.63
CA LEU A 133 9.59 -1.35 0.06
C LEU A 133 10.95 -0.69 -0.17
N ARG A 134 11.15 -0.04 -1.32
CA ARG A 134 12.39 0.66 -1.66
C ARG A 134 12.47 2.07 -1.06
N THR A 135 11.36 2.83 -1.08
CA THR A 135 11.35 4.22 -0.59
C THR A 135 11.55 4.32 0.92
N VAL A 136 11.18 3.30 1.66
CA VAL A 136 11.52 3.18 3.08
C VAL A 136 13.03 3.34 3.32
N ARG A 137 13.88 2.89 2.38
CA ARG A 137 15.33 3.05 2.46
C ARG A 137 15.81 4.48 2.23
N SER A 138 15.12 5.28 1.40
CA SER A 138 15.64 6.58 0.94
C SER A 138 15.32 7.73 1.89
N MET A 139 14.29 7.62 2.74
CA MET A 139 13.75 8.76 3.48
C MET A 139 14.04 8.76 4.98
N ASN A 140 14.42 7.66 5.55
CA ASN A 140 14.33 7.51 7.00
C ASN A 140 15.67 7.43 7.71
N TYR A 141 16.63 8.23 7.28
CA TYR A 141 17.85 8.45 8.08
C TYR A 141 17.55 8.90 9.52
N VAL A 142 16.37 9.51 9.77
CA VAL A 142 16.06 10.14 11.05
C VAL A 142 14.85 9.53 11.75
N TYR A 143 13.82 9.06 11.03
CA TYR A 143 12.50 8.76 11.63
C TYR A 143 12.01 7.32 11.51
N GLY A 144 12.69 6.45 10.79
CA GLY A 144 12.22 5.08 10.49
C GLY A 144 11.02 5.05 9.54
N PRO A 145 10.49 3.88 9.18
CA PRO A 145 9.32 3.77 8.30
C PRO A 145 8.11 4.44 8.95
N GLY A 146 7.35 5.19 8.16
CA GLY A 146 6.12 5.85 8.59
C GLY A 146 5.14 4.91 9.32
N GLY A 147 4.26 5.46 10.15
CA GLY A 147 3.32 4.67 10.98
C GLY A 147 2.50 3.67 10.16
N ASP A 148 2.18 4.02 8.93
CA ASP A 148 1.33 3.25 8.03
C ASP A 148 2.06 2.22 7.17
N PHE A 149 3.38 2.05 7.32
CA PHE A 149 4.15 1.16 6.46
C PHE A 149 3.61 -0.28 6.39
N PRO A 150 3.41 -1.01 7.50
CA PRO A 150 2.86 -2.36 7.44
C PRO A 150 1.44 -2.39 6.87
N SER A 151 0.61 -1.39 7.19
CA SER A 151 -0.76 -1.32 6.71
C SER A 151 -0.85 -1.04 5.21
N LYS A 152 0.06 -0.24 4.63
CA LYS A 152 0.18 -0.05 3.19
C LYS A 152 0.63 -1.32 2.48
N VAL A 153 1.62 -2.03 3.05
CA VAL A 153 2.04 -3.36 2.53
C VAL A 153 0.85 -4.32 2.54
N ALA A 154 0.09 -4.39 3.63
CA ALA A 154 -1.10 -5.23 3.72
C ALA A 154 -2.16 -4.87 2.66
N ALA A 155 -2.39 -3.58 2.39
CA ALA A 155 -3.35 -3.12 1.37
C ALA A 155 -2.92 -3.56 -0.03
N LEU A 156 -1.64 -3.38 -0.38
CA LEU A 156 -1.09 -3.80 -1.67
C LEU A 156 -1.14 -5.32 -1.85
N LEU A 157 -0.80 -6.10 -0.82
CA LEU A 157 -0.91 -7.56 -0.85
C LEU A 157 -2.36 -8.02 -0.98
N ARG A 158 -3.31 -7.36 -0.29
CA ARG A 158 -4.75 -7.62 -0.41
C ARG A 158 -5.25 -7.35 -1.82
N ALA A 159 -4.75 -6.32 -2.47
CA ALA A 159 -5.09 -5.97 -3.85
C ALA A 159 -4.43 -6.90 -4.90
N GLY A 160 -3.59 -7.85 -4.48
CA GLY A 160 -3.00 -8.86 -5.37
C GLY A 160 -1.65 -8.48 -5.96
N SER A 161 -0.86 -7.66 -5.26
CA SER A 161 0.53 -7.39 -5.67
C SER A 161 1.33 -8.68 -5.76
N GLU A 162 2.17 -8.77 -6.79
CA GLU A 162 3.17 -9.82 -6.94
C GLU A 162 4.30 -9.64 -5.92
N LEU A 163 4.99 -10.74 -5.58
CA LEU A 163 6.10 -10.74 -4.63
C LEU A 163 7.46 -10.85 -5.30
N ASP A 164 7.48 -11.29 -6.55
CA ASP A 164 8.69 -11.45 -7.35
C ASP A 164 8.77 -10.36 -8.42
N ASP A 165 9.97 -10.02 -8.84
CA ASP A 165 10.26 -9.04 -9.89
C ASP A 165 9.60 -7.67 -9.65
N ILE A 166 9.38 -7.32 -8.37
CA ILE A 166 8.70 -6.09 -7.97
C ILE A 166 9.58 -4.85 -8.08
N CYS A 167 10.89 -5.02 -8.18
CA CYS A 167 11.85 -3.94 -8.40
C CYS A 167 13.04 -4.47 -9.21
N VAL A 168 13.44 -3.71 -10.22
CA VAL A 168 14.60 -4.01 -11.07
C VAL A 168 15.52 -2.79 -11.09
N ARG A 169 16.78 -2.96 -10.75
CA ARG A 169 17.79 -1.91 -10.91
C ARG A 169 18.29 -1.91 -12.36
N ALA A 170 18.04 -0.81 -13.08
CA ALA A 170 18.35 -0.72 -14.51
C ALA A 170 19.83 -0.37 -14.83
N VAL A 171 20.56 0.21 -13.85
CA VAL A 171 21.83 0.96 -14.13
C VAL A 171 23.10 0.08 -14.14
N SER A 172 23.07 -1.19 -13.74
CA SER A 172 24.32 -2.00 -13.66
C SER A 172 24.12 -3.51 -13.86
N GLY A 173 23.28 -3.85 -14.84
CA GLY A 173 22.82 -5.22 -15.03
C GLY A 173 21.52 -5.45 -14.26
N ALA A 174 20.52 -5.99 -14.96
CA ALA A 174 19.20 -6.19 -14.39
C ALA A 174 19.27 -7.10 -13.15
N SER A 175 19.13 -6.51 -11.96
CA SER A 175 19.01 -7.26 -10.71
C SER A 175 17.54 -7.24 -10.31
N TYR A 176 16.87 -8.37 -10.53
CA TYR A 176 15.48 -8.59 -10.11
C TYR A 176 15.42 -8.79 -8.60
N MET A 177 14.52 -8.09 -7.94
CA MET A 177 14.37 -8.15 -6.49
C MET A 177 12.97 -8.59 -6.10
N SER A 178 12.90 -9.59 -5.23
CA SER A 178 11.66 -9.98 -4.56
C SER A 178 11.36 -9.07 -3.37
N ALA A 179 10.14 -9.14 -2.87
CA ALA A 179 9.70 -8.38 -1.71
C ALA A 179 10.58 -8.68 -0.47
N GLU A 180 10.93 -9.94 -0.26
CA GLU A 180 11.78 -10.35 0.86
C GLU A 180 13.21 -9.81 0.74
N ASN A 181 13.75 -9.77 -0.48
CA ASN A 181 15.10 -9.25 -0.70
C ASN A 181 15.16 -7.74 -0.46
N LEU A 182 14.17 -6.97 -0.92
CA LEU A 182 14.07 -5.55 -0.64
C LEU A 182 13.95 -5.28 0.86
N LEU A 183 13.09 -6.03 1.55
CA LEU A 183 12.91 -5.88 2.99
C LEU A 183 14.17 -6.25 3.78
N ARG A 184 14.90 -7.29 3.35
CA ARG A 184 16.19 -7.66 3.96
C ARG A 184 17.24 -6.57 3.76
N GLN A 185 17.35 -6.00 2.57
CA GLN A 185 18.27 -4.89 2.30
C GLN A 185 17.93 -3.67 3.17
N PHE A 186 16.64 -3.39 3.34
CA PHE A 186 16.21 -2.31 4.21
C PHE A 186 16.57 -2.58 5.68
N HIS A 187 16.32 -3.77 6.19
CA HIS A 187 16.68 -4.16 7.56
C HIS A 187 18.19 -4.06 7.80
N GLN A 188 19.01 -4.52 6.85
CA GLN A 188 20.47 -4.36 6.92
C GLN A 188 20.89 -2.89 6.93
N PHE A 189 20.24 -2.06 6.10
CA PHE A 189 20.53 -0.63 6.02
C PHE A 189 20.21 0.09 7.33
N ILE A 190 19.03 -0.11 7.93
CA ILE A 190 18.66 0.51 9.23
C ILE A 190 19.72 0.23 10.29
N ASN A 191 20.17 -1.02 10.38
CA ASN A 191 21.14 -1.43 11.40
C ASN A 191 22.58 -0.96 11.11
N SER A 192 22.83 -0.42 9.91
CA SER A 192 24.15 0.10 9.50
C SER A 192 24.31 1.61 9.65
N ILE A 193 23.26 2.36 10.01
CA ILE A 193 23.30 3.82 10.10
C ILE A 193 23.97 4.27 11.40
N PRO A 194 25.14 4.92 11.36
CA PRO A 194 25.81 5.40 12.56
C PRO A 194 25.02 6.53 13.24
N GLY A 195 24.98 6.53 14.57
CA GLY A 195 24.41 7.63 15.36
C GLY A 195 22.88 7.68 15.40
N THR A 196 22.18 6.70 14.82
CA THR A 196 20.71 6.65 14.88
C THR A 196 20.25 6.24 16.29
N ASN A 197 19.17 6.90 16.77
CA ASN A 197 18.59 6.60 18.07
C ASN A 197 18.14 5.12 18.14
N PRO A 198 18.57 4.34 19.14
CA PRO A 198 18.21 2.93 19.29
C PRO A 198 16.69 2.66 19.30
N THR A 199 15.90 3.57 19.87
CA THR A 199 14.43 3.45 19.88
C THR A 199 13.83 3.55 18.48
N VAL A 200 14.37 4.43 17.64
CA VAL A 200 13.94 4.56 16.23
C VAL A 200 14.29 3.30 15.45
N ILE A 201 15.50 2.75 15.66
CA ILE A 201 15.92 1.49 15.03
C ILE A 201 15.00 0.34 15.45
N ALA A 202 14.68 0.23 16.76
CA ALA A 202 13.79 -0.81 17.27
C ALA A 202 12.40 -0.73 16.65
N GLY A 203 11.79 0.46 16.61
CA GLY A 203 10.49 0.66 15.99
C GLY A 203 10.47 0.39 14.48
N ALA A 204 11.53 0.76 13.77
CA ALA A 204 11.68 0.46 12.35
C ALA A 204 11.81 -1.05 12.10
N ASN A 205 12.59 -1.74 12.93
CA ASN A 205 12.75 -3.19 12.84
C ASN A 205 11.43 -3.93 13.12
N GLU A 206 10.64 -3.50 14.11
CA GLU A 206 9.33 -4.08 14.40
C GLU A 206 8.39 -4.01 13.19
N LYS A 207 8.28 -2.84 12.57
CA LYS A 207 7.47 -2.66 11.35
C LYS A 207 7.96 -3.51 10.17
N CYS A 208 9.28 -3.66 10.02
CA CYS A 208 9.85 -4.54 9.01
C CYS A 208 9.55 -6.01 9.28
N ILE A 209 9.63 -6.44 10.54
CA ILE A 209 9.29 -7.81 10.95
C ILE A 209 7.80 -8.08 10.67
N GLU A 210 6.92 -7.15 10.98
CA GLU A 210 5.49 -7.28 10.70
C GLU A 210 5.21 -7.40 9.19
N ALA A 211 5.76 -6.50 8.38
CA ALA A 211 5.65 -6.58 6.92
C ALA A 211 6.23 -7.89 6.38
N GLY A 212 7.37 -8.33 6.90
CA GLY A 212 8.01 -9.60 6.54
C GLY A 212 7.15 -10.81 6.83
N ARG A 213 6.49 -10.85 7.98
CA ARG A 213 5.54 -11.93 8.33
C ARG A 213 4.37 -11.99 7.34
N MET A 214 3.82 -10.84 6.95
CA MET A 214 2.75 -10.79 5.96
C MET A 214 3.21 -11.28 4.59
N ILE A 215 4.35 -10.80 4.11
CA ILE A 215 4.92 -11.21 2.80
C ILE A 215 5.17 -12.72 2.79
N GLN A 216 5.87 -13.26 3.78
CA GLN A 216 6.14 -14.70 3.90
C GLN A 216 4.84 -15.51 4.03
N GLY A 217 3.88 -15.03 4.80
CA GLY A 217 2.58 -15.65 4.97
C GLY A 217 1.78 -15.73 3.67
N VAL A 218 1.78 -14.65 2.88
CA VAL A 218 1.13 -14.60 1.56
C VAL A 218 1.84 -15.53 0.57
N ARG A 219 3.18 -15.54 0.55
CA ARG A 219 3.96 -16.46 -0.29
C ARG A 219 3.67 -17.92 0.02
N ALA A 220 3.69 -18.29 1.30
CA ALA A 220 3.41 -19.66 1.74
C ALA A 220 1.96 -20.09 1.47
N ALA A 221 1.02 -19.16 1.50
CA ALA A 221 -0.41 -19.42 1.25
C ALA A 221 -0.79 -19.30 -0.23
N GLY A 222 0.05 -18.71 -1.09
CA GLY A 222 -0.19 -18.43 -2.50
C GLY A 222 -1.07 -17.21 -2.78
N SER A 223 -1.74 -16.66 -1.79
CA SER A 223 -2.53 -15.41 -1.93
C SER A 223 -2.85 -14.79 -0.58
N TRP A 224 -3.17 -13.49 -0.56
CA TRP A 224 -3.67 -12.79 0.63
C TRP A 224 -4.93 -13.46 1.19
N LYS A 225 -5.87 -13.81 0.33
CA LYS A 225 -7.12 -14.47 0.75
C LYS A 225 -6.87 -15.82 1.43
N ALA A 226 -5.92 -16.61 0.93
CA ALA A 226 -5.53 -17.87 1.55
C ALA A 226 -4.79 -17.64 2.87
N TYR A 227 -3.89 -16.65 2.92
CA TYR A 227 -3.15 -16.26 4.12
C TYR A 227 -4.06 -15.88 5.27
N ILE A 228 -5.03 -14.99 5.05
CA ILE A 228 -5.97 -14.58 6.13
C ILE A 228 -6.94 -15.68 6.53
N ARG A 229 -7.19 -16.66 5.68
CA ARG A 229 -8.06 -17.81 5.98
C ARG A 229 -7.36 -18.95 6.71
N ARG A 230 -6.03 -18.96 6.70
CA ARG A 230 -5.25 -20.06 7.31
C ARG A 230 -5.59 -20.28 8.79
N PRO A 231 -5.57 -19.28 9.69
CA PRO A 231 -5.96 -19.46 11.07
C PRO A 231 -7.40 -19.96 11.24
N HIS A 232 -8.30 -19.55 10.32
CA HIS A 232 -9.70 -20.06 10.35
C HIS A 232 -9.76 -21.55 10.04
N LYS A 233 -8.96 -22.03 9.08
CA LYS A 233 -8.86 -23.46 8.77
C LYS A 233 -8.29 -24.24 9.95
N ASP A 234 -7.26 -23.69 10.59
CA ASP A 234 -6.61 -24.33 11.75
C ASP A 234 -7.60 -24.44 12.92
N VAL A 235 -8.39 -23.40 13.22
CA VAL A 235 -9.45 -23.44 14.24
C VAL A 235 -10.54 -24.46 13.87
N CYS A 236 -10.96 -24.51 12.60
CA CYS A 236 -11.95 -25.49 12.15
C CYS A 236 -11.42 -26.93 12.22
N ALA A 237 -10.12 -27.14 11.92
CA ALA A 237 -9.48 -28.44 12.06
C ALA A 237 -9.42 -28.90 13.53
N VAL A 238 -8.95 -28.03 14.43
CA VAL A 238 -8.94 -28.31 15.89
C VAL A 238 -10.34 -28.62 16.38
N ARG A 239 -11.34 -27.86 15.98
CA ARG A 239 -12.75 -28.11 16.32
C ARG A 239 -13.20 -29.47 15.83
N GLY A 240 -12.86 -29.85 14.60
CA GLY A 240 -13.20 -31.16 14.04
C GLY A 240 -12.60 -32.31 14.86
N LEU A 241 -11.36 -32.14 15.35
CA LEU A 241 -10.68 -33.12 16.21
C LEU A 241 -11.34 -33.21 17.60
N VAL A 242 -11.73 -32.08 18.20
CA VAL A 242 -12.44 -32.05 19.48
C VAL A 242 -13.83 -32.69 19.33
N THR A 243 -14.59 -32.39 18.28
CA THR A 243 -15.92 -32.97 18.03
C THR A 243 -15.85 -34.48 17.82
N LYS A 244 -14.76 -34.99 17.22
CA LYS A 244 -14.53 -36.41 17.02
C LYS A 244 -13.91 -37.12 18.23
N GLY A 245 -13.66 -36.40 19.32
CA GLY A 245 -13.07 -36.94 20.54
C GLY A 245 -11.56 -37.24 20.48
N PHE A 246 -10.85 -36.79 19.44
CA PHE A 246 -9.41 -36.96 19.30
C PHE A 246 -8.59 -35.97 20.13
N LEU A 247 -9.19 -34.83 20.50
CA LEU A 247 -8.57 -33.81 21.34
C LEU A 247 -9.55 -33.39 22.44
N ALA A 248 -9.01 -33.16 23.63
CA ALA A 248 -9.78 -32.52 24.70
C ALA A 248 -9.98 -31.02 24.33
N PRO A 249 -11.16 -30.43 24.67
CA PRO A 249 -11.33 -29.00 24.50
C PRO A 249 -10.32 -28.24 25.36
N PRO A 250 -9.75 -27.11 24.87
CA PRO A 250 -8.78 -26.35 25.66
C PRO A 250 -9.35 -25.94 27.03
N GLY A 251 -8.57 -26.09 28.07
CA GLY A 251 -8.91 -25.67 29.43
C GLY A 251 -8.98 -24.13 29.51
N GLY A 252 -9.86 -23.59 30.34
CA GLY A 252 -10.17 -22.15 30.37
C GLY A 252 -9.35 -21.36 31.39
N GLY A 253 -8.03 -21.30 31.27
CA GLY A 253 -7.17 -20.50 32.18
C GLY A 253 -7.13 -19.01 31.85
N SER A 254 -6.71 -18.66 30.65
CA SER A 254 -6.61 -17.27 30.20
C SER A 254 -7.89 -16.78 29.45
N LYS A 255 -8.02 -15.46 29.31
CA LYS A 255 -9.09 -14.86 28.48
C LYS A 255 -9.05 -15.40 27.03
N TYR A 256 -7.87 -15.64 26.51
CA TYR A 256 -7.62 -16.18 25.19
C TYR A 256 -8.07 -17.65 25.06
N GLU A 257 -7.70 -18.49 26.03
CA GLU A 257 -8.09 -19.90 26.06
C GLU A 257 -9.60 -20.08 26.19
N ARG A 258 -10.26 -19.21 26.97
CA ARG A 258 -11.73 -19.21 27.08
C ARG A 258 -12.41 -18.84 25.75
N ALA A 259 -11.86 -17.86 24.99
CA ALA A 259 -12.37 -17.49 23.69
C ALA A 259 -12.19 -18.61 22.66
N ILE A 260 -11.01 -19.27 22.65
CA ILE A 260 -10.77 -20.44 21.78
C ILE A 260 -11.69 -21.59 22.19
N ALA A 261 -11.84 -21.88 23.48
CA ALA A 261 -12.73 -22.92 23.96
C ALA A 261 -14.19 -22.65 23.57
N PHE A 262 -14.63 -21.40 23.64
CA PHE A 262 -15.97 -21.01 23.17
C PHE A 262 -16.16 -21.31 21.68
N VAL A 263 -15.23 -20.85 20.83
CA VAL A 263 -15.30 -21.06 19.36
C VAL A 263 -15.26 -22.56 19.02
N VAL A 264 -14.42 -23.34 19.71
CA VAL A 264 -14.28 -24.78 19.48
C VAL A 264 -15.52 -25.56 19.93
N LYS A 265 -16.19 -25.13 20.98
CA LYS A 265 -17.40 -25.81 21.53
C LYS A 265 -18.69 -25.45 20.79
N GLN A 266 -18.71 -24.37 20.00
CA GLN A 266 -19.92 -23.98 19.27
C GLN A 266 -20.31 -24.99 18.22
N GLY A 267 -21.58 -25.46 18.27
CA GLY A 267 -22.14 -26.42 17.30
C GLY A 267 -22.38 -25.81 15.91
N ASP A 268 -22.63 -24.50 15.84
CA ASP A 268 -23.00 -23.81 14.59
C ASP A 268 -21.78 -23.20 13.89
N ASN A 269 -21.50 -23.69 12.67
CA ASN A 269 -20.42 -23.19 11.82
C ASN A 269 -20.63 -21.72 11.39
N GLY A 270 -21.87 -21.27 11.23
CA GLY A 270 -22.19 -19.89 10.85
C GLY A 270 -21.77 -18.90 11.95
N ILE A 271 -22.01 -19.24 13.22
CA ILE A 271 -21.57 -18.43 14.38
C ILE A 271 -20.03 -18.38 14.42
N VAL A 272 -19.37 -19.53 14.25
CA VAL A 272 -17.89 -19.59 14.22
C VAL A 272 -17.30 -18.70 13.13
N TRP A 273 -17.82 -18.79 11.91
CA TRP A 273 -17.37 -17.94 10.81
C TRP A 273 -17.62 -16.45 11.08
N LYS A 274 -18.75 -16.11 11.67
CA LYS A 274 -19.08 -14.74 12.02
C LYS A 274 -18.12 -14.18 13.08
N VAL A 275 -17.87 -14.94 14.15
CA VAL A 275 -16.89 -14.55 15.20
C VAL A 275 -15.48 -14.38 14.61
N LEU A 276 -15.03 -15.34 13.79
CA LEU A 276 -13.72 -15.27 13.15
C LEU A 276 -13.61 -14.11 12.14
N SER A 277 -14.70 -13.69 11.51
CA SER A 277 -14.70 -12.52 10.61
C SER A 277 -14.52 -11.21 11.37
N TYR A 278 -15.10 -11.07 12.56
CA TYR A 278 -14.91 -9.90 13.43
C TYR A 278 -13.52 -9.86 14.05
N TRP A 279 -12.93 -11.00 14.36
CA TRP A 279 -11.63 -11.07 15.03
C TRP A 279 -10.46 -10.54 14.19
N ARG A 280 -10.67 -10.22 12.92
CA ARG A 280 -9.66 -9.65 11.99
C ARG A 280 -10.06 -8.35 11.34
N ALA A 281 -11.23 -7.83 11.62
CA ALA A 281 -11.61 -6.52 11.11
C ALA A 281 -10.80 -5.37 11.76
N ASP A 282 -10.23 -5.64 12.96
CA ASP A 282 -9.57 -4.64 13.80
C ASP A 282 -8.03 -4.82 13.88
N ASN A 283 -7.41 -5.71 13.06
CA ASN A 283 -5.95 -5.91 13.01
C ASN A 283 -5.40 -5.77 11.58
#